data_162acf74370218fa5ea86c7cc2b416e5
#
_entry.id   162acf74370218fa5ea86c7cc2b416e5
#
_cell.length_a   1.000
_cell.length_b   1.000
_cell.length_c   1.000
_cell.angle_alpha   90.00
_cell.angle_beta   90.00
_cell.angle_gamma   90.00
#
_symmetry.space_group_name_H-M   'P 1'
#
loop_
_entity.id
_entity.type
_entity.pdbx_description
1 polymer ?
#
loop_
_entity_poly.entity_id
_entity_poly.type
_entity_poly.pdbx_seq_one_letter_code
_entity_poly.pdbx_strand_id
1 'polypeptide(L)'
;MEVKKLKECCTIIAGQSPESKYYNSNGDGLPFFQGKADFGELYPSIRVYCSQPTKIAEKDDILLSVRAPVGPTNLAPCKVCIGRGLTAIRPSEVLLTRYVLLFFRYFEAQLASKGTGTTFKAITQDVVKNLEIPIPPLPEQERIVAR
;
A
#
# COMPACT_ATOMS: atom_id res chain seq x y z
N MET A 1 -23.67 -10.68 1.46
CA MET A 1 -22.53 -9.76 1.38
C MET A 1 -21.69 -10.12 0.18
N GLU A 2 -21.36 -9.13 -0.63
CA GLU A 2 -20.55 -9.32 -1.82
C GLU A 2 -19.09 -9.48 -1.45
N VAL A 3 -18.39 -10.38 -2.16
CA VAL A 3 -16.94 -10.56 -2.01
C VAL A 3 -16.33 -10.42 -3.38
N LYS A 4 -15.31 -9.59 -3.50
CA LYS A 4 -14.61 -9.37 -4.78
C LYS A 4 -13.10 -9.45 -4.59
N LYS A 5 -12.41 -9.72 -5.70
CA LYS A 5 -10.95 -9.62 -5.71
C LYS A 5 -10.54 -8.15 -5.74
N LEU A 6 -9.41 -7.83 -5.12
CA LEU A 6 -8.94 -6.44 -5.08
C LEU A 6 -8.85 -5.80 -6.47
N LYS A 7 -8.39 -6.55 -7.46
CA LYS A 7 -8.27 -6.02 -8.83
C LYS A 7 -9.61 -5.59 -9.43
N GLU A 8 -10.72 -6.12 -8.90
CA GLU A 8 -12.06 -5.78 -9.40
C GLU A 8 -12.63 -4.52 -8.77
N CYS A 9 -12.11 -4.11 -7.62
CA CYS A 9 -12.66 -2.99 -6.86
C CYS A 9 -11.63 -1.96 -6.42
N CYS A 10 -10.36 -2.12 -6.80
CA CYS A 10 -9.30 -1.19 -6.45
C CYS A 10 -8.34 -1.02 -7.62
N THR A 11 -7.74 0.16 -7.70
CA THR A 11 -6.58 0.39 -8.56
C THR A 11 -5.35 -0.05 -7.80
N ILE A 12 -4.50 -0.87 -8.43
CA ILE A 12 -3.31 -1.43 -7.79
C ILE A 12 -2.09 -1.02 -8.59
N ILE A 13 -1.15 -0.34 -7.93
CA ILE A 13 0.06 0.20 -8.55
C ILE A 13 1.28 -0.43 -7.88
N ALA A 14 1.98 -1.29 -8.60
CA ALA A 14 3.23 -1.87 -8.12
C ALA A 14 4.33 -0.82 -8.16
N GLY A 15 5.06 -0.66 -7.05
CA GLY A 15 6.16 0.28 -7.00
C GLY A 15 7.34 -0.16 -7.85
N GLN A 16 8.12 0.82 -8.29
CA GLN A 16 9.32 0.59 -9.09
C GLN A 16 10.36 1.59 -8.64
N SER A 17 11.51 1.10 -8.15
CA SER A 17 12.54 2.00 -7.63
C SER A 17 13.21 2.78 -8.75
N PRO A 18 13.26 4.13 -8.65
CA PRO A 18 14.04 4.93 -9.59
C PRO A 18 15.53 4.71 -9.36
N GLU A 19 16.36 5.19 -10.30
CA GLU A 19 17.80 5.16 -10.11
C GLU A 19 18.19 6.02 -8.91
N SER A 20 19.13 5.51 -8.11
CA SER A 20 19.52 6.18 -6.86
C SER A 20 20.16 7.54 -7.07
N LYS A 21 20.68 7.82 -8.26
CA LYS A 21 21.26 9.14 -8.56
C LYS A 21 20.24 10.27 -8.49
N TYR A 22 18.95 9.96 -8.52
CA TYR A 22 17.88 10.94 -8.43
C TYR A 22 17.36 11.14 -7.00
N TYR A 23 17.92 10.41 -6.03
CA TYR A 23 17.50 10.55 -4.63
C TYR A 23 18.18 11.77 -4.02
N ASN A 24 17.44 12.48 -3.17
CA ASN A 24 17.96 13.64 -2.47
C ASN A 24 17.24 13.85 -1.15
N SER A 25 17.79 14.70 -0.31
CA SER A 25 17.18 15.05 0.98
C SER A 25 16.79 16.53 1.05
N ASN A 26 16.83 17.25 -0.08
CA ASN A 26 16.57 18.68 -0.11
C ASN A 26 15.22 19.06 -0.72
N GLY A 27 14.32 18.09 -0.88
CA GLY A 27 12.96 18.38 -1.30
C GLY A 27 12.76 18.48 -2.82
N ASP A 28 13.74 18.04 -3.60
CA ASP A 28 13.62 18.09 -5.06
C ASP A 28 12.83 16.89 -5.58
N GLY A 29 11.65 17.15 -6.10
CA GLY A 29 10.75 16.14 -6.64
C GLY A 29 9.71 15.67 -5.63
N LEU A 30 9.36 14.39 -5.68
CA LEU A 30 8.35 13.81 -4.80
C LEU A 30 8.99 13.06 -3.64
N PRO A 31 8.33 13.02 -2.48
CA PRO A 31 8.77 12.10 -1.43
C PRO A 31 8.85 10.68 -1.98
N PHE A 32 9.87 9.94 -1.57
CA PHE A 32 10.10 8.59 -2.05
C PHE A 32 10.17 7.60 -0.89
N PHE A 33 9.41 6.51 -1.02
CA PHE A 33 9.41 5.42 -0.05
C PHE A 33 9.75 4.13 -0.76
N GLN A 34 10.87 3.53 -0.38
CA GLN A 34 11.34 2.26 -0.96
C GLN A 34 10.54 1.08 -0.44
N GLY A 35 10.23 1.10 0.85
CA GLY A 35 9.52 0.06 1.56
C GLY A 35 8.98 0.61 2.87
N LYS A 36 8.78 -0.25 3.86
CA LYS A 36 8.12 0.12 5.10
C LYS A 36 9.01 0.82 6.13
N ALA A 37 10.30 1.05 5.82
CA ALA A 37 11.25 1.57 6.80
C ALA A 37 10.81 2.88 7.45
N ASP A 38 10.11 3.74 6.72
CA ASP A 38 9.67 5.03 7.22
C ASP A 38 8.21 5.03 7.68
N PHE A 39 7.56 3.86 7.75
CA PHE A 39 6.17 3.78 8.16
C PHE A 39 5.98 4.26 9.60
N GLY A 40 4.94 5.07 9.80
CA GLY A 40 4.49 5.47 11.12
C GLY A 40 3.22 4.71 11.48
N GLU A 41 2.45 5.26 12.41
CA GLU A 41 1.20 4.64 12.81
C GLU A 41 0.18 4.63 11.67
N LEU A 42 0.09 5.73 10.93
CA LEU A 42 -0.87 5.88 9.83
C LEU A 42 -0.20 6.41 8.57
N TYR A 43 0.72 7.36 8.71
CA TYR A 43 1.44 7.97 7.61
C TYR A 43 2.94 7.82 7.81
N PRO A 44 3.70 7.58 6.73
CA PRO A 44 5.16 7.49 6.84
C PRO A 44 5.79 8.87 7.03
N SER A 45 6.99 8.88 7.61
CA SER A 45 7.80 10.09 7.75
C SER A 45 8.57 10.33 6.46
N ILE A 46 8.56 11.57 5.97
CA ILE A 46 9.24 11.92 4.74
C ILE A 46 10.71 12.21 5.06
N ARG A 47 11.61 11.49 4.39
CA ARG A 47 13.04 11.60 4.61
C ARG A 47 13.81 11.74 3.31
N VAL A 48 13.38 11.04 2.28
CA VAL A 48 14.04 10.98 0.97
C VAL A 48 13.07 11.46 -0.09
N TYR A 49 13.59 12.19 -1.08
CA TYR A 49 12.84 12.66 -2.24
C TYR A 49 13.46 12.06 -3.50
N CYS A 50 12.69 12.04 -4.58
CA CYS A 50 13.17 11.60 -5.88
C CYS A 50 12.79 12.63 -6.94
N SER A 51 13.80 13.12 -7.68
CA SER A 51 13.57 14.11 -8.73
C SER A 51 13.03 13.51 -10.02
N GLN A 52 13.15 12.20 -10.21
CA GLN A 52 12.65 11.49 -11.40
C GLN A 52 11.81 10.29 -10.95
N PRO A 53 10.58 10.53 -10.45
CA PRO A 53 9.75 9.43 -9.95
C PRO A 53 9.32 8.48 -11.06
N THR A 54 9.19 7.20 -10.72
CA THR A 54 8.81 6.13 -11.64
C THR A 54 7.35 5.74 -11.48
N LYS A 55 6.96 5.33 -10.27
CA LYS A 55 5.57 4.96 -9.95
C LYS A 55 5.08 5.87 -8.85
N ILE A 56 3.89 6.41 -9.03
CA ILE A 56 3.36 7.45 -8.17
C ILE A 56 2.08 6.98 -7.50
N ALA A 57 2.04 7.13 -6.17
CA ALA A 57 0.82 6.95 -5.38
C ALA A 57 0.22 8.32 -5.11
N GLU A 58 -1.11 8.38 -5.07
CA GLU A 58 -1.83 9.60 -4.74
C GLU A 58 -2.06 9.69 -3.24
N LYS A 59 -2.38 10.89 -2.76
CA LYS A 59 -2.67 11.10 -1.35
C LYS A 59 -3.74 10.11 -0.87
N ASP A 60 -3.51 9.53 0.29
CA ASP A 60 -4.39 8.56 0.96
C ASP A 60 -4.49 7.19 0.27
N ASP A 61 -3.71 6.94 -0.78
CA ASP A 61 -3.57 5.58 -1.27
C ASP A 61 -2.99 4.72 -0.14
N ILE A 62 -3.45 3.47 -0.05
CA ILE A 62 -2.91 2.52 0.92
C ILE A 62 -1.57 2.02 0.39
N LEU A 63 -0.52 2.17 1.19
CA LEU A 63 0.81 1.67 0.87
C LEU A 63 0.97 0.34 1.59
N LEU A 64 1.08 -0.73 0.82
CA LEU A 64 1.23 -2.08 1.35
C LEU A 64 2.66 -2.55 1.17
N SER A 65 3.29 -3.01 2.25
CA SER A 65 4.60 -3.64 2.17
C SER A 65 4.46 -5.03 1.56
N VAL A 66 5.13 -5.25 0.41
CA VAL A 66 5.05 -6.50 -0.34
C VAL A 66 6.35 -7.29 -0.29
N ARG A 67 7.38 -6.78 0.39
CA ARG A 67 8.65 -7.46 0.65
C ARG A 67 8.90 -7.46 2.14
N ALA A 68 9.78 -8.35 2.59
CA ALA A 68 10.04 -8.59 4.00
C ALA A 68 10.23 -7.31 4.81
N PRO A 69 9.39 -7.05 5.81
CA PRO A 69 8.22 -7.84 6.19
C PRO A 69 7.01 -7.55 5.31
N VAL A 70 6.30 -8.60 4.89
CA VAL A 70 5.08 -8.47 4.11
C VAL A 70 3.92 -8.18 5.05
N GLY A 71 3.06 -7.22 4.67
CA GLY A 71 1.81 -6.98 5.37
C GLY A 71 1.63 -5.60 5.99
N PRO A 72 2.67 -4.94 6.54
CA PRO A 72 2.48 -3.61 7.10
C PRO A 72 1.90 -2.62 6.09
N THR A 73 1.06 -1.71 6.59
CA THR A 73 0.38 -0.71 5.77
C THR A 73 0.50 0.68 6.35
N ASN A 74 0.45 1.67 5.49
CA ASN A 74 0.34 3.09 5.83
C ASN A 74 -0.48 3.76 4.74
N LEU A 75 -0.77 5.04 4.91
CA LEU A 75 -1.43 5.85 3.89
C LEU A 75 -0.43 6.84 3.31
N ALA A 76 -0.52 7.10 2.02
CA ALA A 76 0.34 8.10 1.38
C ALA A 76 -0.02 9.49 1.94
N PRO A 77 0.96 10.26 2.46
CA PRO A 77 0.65 11.57 3.05
C PRO A 77 0.35 12.63 2.00
N CYS A 78 0.78 12.41 0.77
CA CYS A 78 0.61 13.30 -0.37
C CYS A 78 0.94 12.46 -1.61
N LYS A 79 1.06 13.08 -2.76
CA LYS A 79 1.57 12.41 -3.96
C LYS A 79 3.03 12.00 -3.70
N VAL A 80 3.34 10.71 -3.85
CA VAL A 80 4.65 10.15 -3.52
C VAL A 80 5.11 9.15 -4.58
N CYS A 81 6.42 8.96 -4.67
CA CYS A 81 7.00 7.90 -5.49
C CYS A 81 7.17 6.66 -4.61
N ILE A 82 6.83 5.49 -5.14
CA ILE A 82 6.95 4.23 -4.39
C ILE A 82 7.91 3.28 -5.08
N GLY A 83 8.78 2.66 -4.29
CA GLY A 83 9.75 1.70 -4.74
C GLY A 83 9.24 0.26 -4.72
N ARG A 84 10.14 -0.67 -5.03
CA ARG A 84 9.80 -2.09 -5.21
C ARG A 84 9.21 -2.77 -3.98
N GLY A 85 9.47 -2.25 -2.80
CA GLY A 85 8.97 -2.83 -1.56
C GLY A 85 7.51 -2.48 -1.27
N LEU A 86 6.89 -1.60 -2.04
CA LEU A 86 5.54 -1.12 -1.80
C LEU A 86 4.64 -1.31 -3.02
N THR A 87 3.36 -1.51 -2.73
CA THR A 87 2.28 -1.47 -3.72
C THR A 87 1.24 -0.50 -3.20
N ALA A 88 0.78 0.40 -4.06
CA ALA A 88 -0.29 1.34 -3.71
C ALA A 88 -1.64 0.75 -4.09
N ILE A 89 -2.60 0.87 -3.20
CA ILE A 89 -3.96 0.37 -3.41
C ILE A 89 -4.93 1.54 -3.24
N ARG A 90 -5.70 1.80 -4.27
CA ARG A 90 -6.68 2.89 -4.30
C ARG A 90 -8.07 2.30 -4.46
N PRO A 91 -8.87 2.26 -3.40
CA PRO A 91 -10.23 1.72 -3.51
C PRO A 91 -11.10 2.54 -4.44
N SER A 92 -12.04 1.86 -5.08
CA SER A 92 -13.08 2.52 -5.86
C SER A 92 -14.14 3.10 -4.93
N GLU A 93 -15.16 3.72 -5.51
CA GLU A 93 -16.23 4.39 -4.75
C GLU A 93 -17.08 3.47 -3.90
N VAL A 94 -17.00 2.14 -4.12
CA VAL A 94 -17.79 1.18 -3.32
C VAL A 94 -17.11 0.80 -2.03
N LEU A 95 -15.88 1.27 -1.81
CA LEU A 95 -15.07 0.95 -0.63
C LEU A 95 -14.51 2.21 0.01
N LEU A 96 -14.64 2.32 1.33
CA LEU A 96 -13.96 3.37 2.08
C LEU A 96 -12.50 2.99 2.25
N THR A 97 -11.60 3.95 2.04
CA THR A 97 -10.16 3.72 2.22
C THR A 97 -9.85 3.18 3.62
N ARG A 98 -10.46 3.75 4.67
CA ARG A 98 -10.22 3.31 6.04
C ARG A 98 -10.73 1.90 6.29
N TYR A 99 -11.80 1.49 5.62
CA TYR A 99 -12.28 0.12 5.72
C TYR A 99 -11.25 -0.85 5.12
N VAL A 100 -10.73 -0.54 3.93
CA VAL A 100 -9.73 -1.39 3.28
C VAL A 100 -8.45 -1.43 4.12
N LEU A 101 -8.04 -0.29 4.70
CA LEU A 101 -6.88 -0.25 5.59
C LEU A 101 -7.06 -1.19 6.78
N LEU A 102 -8.23 -1.15 7.42
CA LEU A 102 -8.54 -2.04 8.55
C LEU A 102 -8.55 -3.50 8.13
N PHE A 103 -9.08 -3.79 6.95
CA PHE A 103 -9.06 -5.14 6.39
C PHE A 103 -7.62 -5.65 6.31
N PHE A 104 -6.70 -4.87 5.74
CA PHE A 104 -5.30 -5.27 5.64
C PHE A 104 -4.65 -5.44 7.00
N ARG A 105 -4.95 -4.56 7.95
CA ARG A 105 -4.37 -4.65 9.28
C ARG A 105 -4.87 -5.86 10.06
N TYR A 106 -6.14 -6.18 9.87
CA TYR A 106 -6.73 -7.36 10.50
C TYR A 106 -6.11 -8.66 9.95
N PHE A 107 -5.82 -8.71 8.66
CA PHE A 107 -5.28 -9.90 8.00
C PHE A 107 -3.78 -9.84 7.76
N GLU A 108 -3.08 -8.92 8.43
CA GLU A 108 -1.64 -8.73 8.18
C GLU A 108 -0.83 -10.01 8.35
N ALA A 109 -1.05 -10.76 9.42
CA ALA A 109 -0.32 -11.99 9.67
C ALA A 109 -0.61 -13.07 8.62
N GLN A 110 -1.86 -13.16 8.18
CA GLN A 110 -2.23 -14.13 7.14
C GLN A 110 -1.61 -13.75 5.81
N LEU A 111 -1.55 -12.47 5.51
CA LEU A 111 -0.92 -11.98 4.29
C LEU A 111 0.57 -12.27 4.30
N ALA A 112 1.23 -12.07 5.43
CA ALA A 112 2.64 -12.38 5.59
C ALA A 112 2.93 -13.86 5.32
N SER A 113 2.00 -14.75 5.70
CA SER A 113 2.16 -16.18 5.47
C SER A 113 2.10 -16.58 4.00
N LYS A 114 1.61 -15.70 3.12
CA LYS A 114 1.55 -15.95 1.68
C LYS A 114 2.84 -15.60 0.97
N GLY A 115 3.82 -15.06 1.69
CA GLY A 115 5.12 -14.75 1.12
C GLY A 115 5.87 -16.00 0.70
N THR A 116 6.73 -15.89 -0.30
CA THR A 116 7.54 -16.98 -0.82
C THR A 116 9.02 -16.77 -0.48
N GLY A 117 9.76 -17.85 -0.46
CA GLY A 117 11.17 -17.84 -0.13
C GLY A 117 11.43 -18.18 1.32
N THR A 118 12.66 -18.59 1.62
CA THR A 118 13.05 -19.01 2.96
C THR A 118 13.66 -17.87 3.77
N THR A 119 14.45 -17.02 3.12
CA THR A 119 15.15 -15.90 3.75
C THR A 119 14.42 -14.59 3.56
N PHE A 120 13.94 -14.37 2.35
CA PHE A 120 13.23 -13.15 1.99
C PHE A 120 11.82 -13.52 1.62
N LYS A 121 10.87 -12.96 2.34
CA LYS A 121 9.47 -13.15 2.00
C LYS A 121 9.03 -11.95 1.17
N ALA A 122 8.37 -12.27 0.08
CA ALA A 122 7.74 -11.27 -0.78
C ALA A 122 6.46 -11.88 -1.33
N ILE A 123 5.47 -11.05 -1.60
CA ILE A 123 4.27 -11.49 -2.31
C ILE A 123 4.28 -10.88 -3.71
N THR A 124 3.75 -11.64 -4.65
CA THR A 124 3.67 -11.20 -6.04
C THR A 124 2.47 -10.29 -6.25
N GLN A 125 2.46 -9.57 -7.35
CA GLN A 125 1.30 -8.76 -7.72
C GLN A 125 0.07 -9.62 -7.95
N ASP A 126 0.23 -10.85 -8.44
CA ASP A 126 -0.91 -11.76 -8.60
C ASP A 126 -1.57 -12.08 -7.26
N VAL A 127 -0.77 -12.28 -6.21
CA VAL A 127 -1.31 -12.51 -4.87
C VAL A 127 -2.13 -11.31 -4.41
N VAL A 128 -1.56 -10.10 -4.55
CA VAL A 128 -2.25 -8.87 -4.14
C VAL A 128 -3.55 -8.68 -4.93
N LYS A 129 -3.48 -8.80 -6.25
CA LYS A 129 -4.63 -8.57 -7.12
C LYS A 129 -5.79 -9.54 -6.86
N ASN A 130 -5.46 -10.76 -6.45
CA ASN A 130 -6.46 -11.81 -6.25
C ASN A 130 -6.90 -11.97 -4.80
N LEU A 131 -6.42 -11.12 -3.87
CA LEU A 131 -6.93 -11.11 -2.51
C LEU A 131 -8.43 -10.80 -2.55
N GLU A 132 -9.19 -11.56 -1.78
CA GLU A 132 -10.63 -11.37 -1.71
C GLU A 132 -10.99 -10.47 -0.54
N ILE A 133 -11.85 -9.49 -0.78
CA ILE A 133 -12.30 -8.56 0.25
C ILE A 133 -13.83 -8.54 0.26
N PRO A 134 -14.44 -8.66 1.45
CA PRO A 134 -15.89 -8.49 1.57
C PRO A 134 -16.25 -7.01 1.41
N ILE A 135 -17.36 -6.76 0.72
CA ILE A 135 -17.82 -5.39 0.43
C ILE A 135 -19.22 -5.22 1.00
N PRO A 136 -19.35 -4.90 2.31
CA PRO A 136 -20.65 -4.57 2.86
C PRO A 136 -21.12 -3.21 2.33
N PRO A 137 -22.41 -2.88 2.47
CA PRO A 137 -22.87 -1.55 2.11
C PRO A 137 -22.08 -0.46 2.81
N LEU A 138 -21.93 0.70 2.16
CA LEU A 138 -21.14 1.81 2.71
C LEU A 138 -21.50 2.19 4.16
N PRO A 139 -22.77 2.27 4.54
CA PRO A 139 -23.12 2.55 5.95
C PRO A 139 -22.53 1.54 6.93
N GLU A 140 -22.45 0.27 6.54
CA GLU A 140 -21.83 -0.76 7.38
C GLU A 140 -20.34 -0.56 7.47
N GLN A 141 -19.68 -0.21 6.35
CA GLN A 141 -18.27 0.12 6.36
C GLN A 141 -17.97 1.28 7.31
N GLU A 142 -18.82 2.31 7.29
CA GLU A 142 -18.67 3.46 8.19
C GLU A 142 -18.76 3.05 9.65
N ARG A 143 -19.66 2.14 9.99
CA ARG A 143 -19.78 1.64 11.36
C ARG A 143 -18.53 0.87 11.78
N ILE A 144 -17.96 0.07 10.89
CA ILE A 144 -16.74 -0.69 11.16
C ILE A 144 -15.58 0.25 11.41
N VAL A 145 -15.44 1.28 10.58
CA VAL A 145 -14.34 2.25 10.70
C VAL A 145 -14.45 3.06 11.98
N ALA A 146 -15.67 3.34 12.44
CA ALA A 146 -15.90 4.18 13.61
C ALA A 146 -15.62 3.50 14.95
N ARG A 147 -15.42 2.18 14.97
CA ARG A 147 -15.17 1.43 16.20
C ARG A 147 -13.76 1.61 16.76
#